data_f300dd142dd3ee446010285770f7340f
#
_entry.id   f300dd142dd3ee446010285770f7340f
#
_cell.length_a   1.000
_cell.length_b   1.000
_cell.length_c   1.000
_cell.angle_alpha   90.00
_cell.angle_beta   90.00
_cell.angle_gamma   90.00
#
_symmetry.space_group_name_H-M   'P 1'
#
loop_
_entity.id
_entity.type
_entity.pdbx_description
1 polymer ?
#
loop_
_entity_poly.entity_id
_entity_poly.type
_entity_poly.pdbx_seq_one_letter_code
_entity_poly.pdbx_strand_id
1 'polypeptide(L)'
;MGKNYQTYLNLEDGPIRTKIMGKALLVTIDRPKANAIDXKTSRLMGEVFRXFRDSXIXRVGILTAAGXKFFCPGWDLKAAAXGDAXDGDXGVGGFGGIQELPHMNXPXIAAINGICCGGGLEIALSCDIILAAEEATFALPEIKSGTVADAASIKLPKRIPYHIAMEMLITGRWIDASEAHRWGLVNHILKKESLLKKALNMAQDIANGPPLVMSAIKEVVRESEDSKFQDILNKVTKRQLHTVDKLYGSEDLLEGQNAFVEKRDPIWKGK
;
A
#
# COMPACT_ATOMS: atom_id res chain seq x y z
N MET A 1 17.06 -0.80 23.82
CA MET A 1 16.18 -1.87 24.32
C MET A 1 15.14 -2.17 23.23
N GLY A 2 15.30 -3.30 22.55
CA GLY A 2 14.45 -3.67 21.42
C GLY A 2 13.04 -4.02 21.87
N LYS A 3 12.06 -3.22 21.48
CA LYS A 3 10.66 -3.67 21.55
C LYS A 3 10.56 -4.92 20.68
N ASN A 4 9.94 -5.95 21.23
CA ASN A 4 9.77 -7.23 20.55
C ASN A 4 9.10 -6.97 19.20
N TYR A 5 9.79 -7.29 18.09
CA TYR A 5 9.32 -7.03 16.73
C TYR A 5 7.91 -7.59 16.47
N GLN A 6 7.54 -8.67 17.14
CA GLN A 6 6.22 -9.29 16.99
C GLN A 6 5.08 -8.41 17.51
N THR A 7 5.37 -7.45 18.40
CA THR A 7 4.33 -6.59 18.98
C THR A 7 3.63 -5.75 17.90
N TYR A 8 4.36 -5.22 16.92
CA TYR A 8 3.78 -4.39 15.87
C TYR A 8 2.90 -5.16 14.87
N LEU A 9 3.05 -6.47 14.80
CA LEU A 9 2.25 -7.31 13.90
C LEU A 9 0.97 -7.85 14.58
N ASN A 10 0.76 -7.52 15.85
CA ASN A 10 -0.45 -7.94 16.59
C ASN A 10 -0.86 -6.87 17.60
N LEU A 11 -1.15 -5.66 17.10
CA LEU A 11 -1.64 -4.53 17.90
C LEU A 11 -3.16 -4.65 18.02
N GLU A 12 -3.64 -4.85 19.23
CA GLU A 12 -5.07 -5.02 19.49
C GLU A 12 -5.79 -3.69 19.70
N ASP A 13 -5.07 -2.67 20.20
CA ASP A 13 -5.65 -1.37 20.60
C ASP A 13 -4.84 -0.22 20.02
N GLY A 14 -5.45 0.97 20.03
CA GLY A 14 -4.80 2.21 19.62
C GLY A 14 -5.21 2.67 18.22
N PRO A 15 -4.53 3.70 17.72
CA PRO A 15 -4.93 4.29 16.42
C PRO A 15 -4.65 3.40 15.21
N ILE A 16 -3.83 2.37 15.39
CA ILE A 16 -3.55 1.35 14.37
C ILE A 16 -3.70 -0.01 15.04
N ARG A 17 -4.52 -0.88 14.45
CA ARG A 17 -4.63 -2.27 14.87
C ARG A 17 -4.05 -3.17 13.78
N THR A 18 -3.42 -4.26 14.19
CA THR A 18 -2.83 -5.21 13.25
C THR A 18 -3.20 -6.64 13.64
N LYS A 19 -3.35 -7.49 12.63
CA LYS A 19 -3.68 -8.90 12.88
C LYS A 19 -3.08 -9.75 11.75
N ILE A 20 -2.39 -10.81 12.14
CA ILE A 20 -1.90 -11.80 11.18
C ILE A 20 -3.04 -12.75 10.82
N MET A 21 -3.32 -12.87 9.52
CA MET A 21 -4.36 -13.72 8.95
C MET A 21 -3.69 -14.70 7.98
N GLY A 22 -3.21 -15.84 8.51
CA GLY A 22 -2.40 -16.77 7.72
C GLY A 22 -1.08 -16.12 7.33
N LYS A 23 -0.85 -15.90 6.04
CA LYS A 23 0.36 -15.23 5.53
C LYS A 23 0.09 -13.76 5.17
N ALA A 24 -1.07 -13.23 5.54
CA ALA A 24 -1.43 -11.83 5.31
C ALA A 24 -1.35 -11.04 6.62
N LEU A 25 -0.97 -9.77 6.54
CA LEU A 25 -1.09 -8.81 7.65
C LEU A 25 -2.26 -7.88 7.36
N LEU A 26 -3.25 -7.87 8.22
CA LEU A 26 -4.34 -6.90 8.18
C LEU A 26 -3.95 -5.71 9.05
N VAL A 27 -3.89 -4.52 8.46
CA VAL A 27 -3.62 -3.25 9.15
C VAL A 27 -4.89 -2.40 9.08
N THR A 28 -5.41 -2.01 10.23
CA THR A 28 -6.63 -1.20 10.33
C THR A 28 -6.32 0.12 11.00
N ILE A 29 -6.59 1.22 10.30
CA ILE A 29 -6.56 2.56 10.90
C ILE A 29 -7.82 2.68 11.76
N ASP A 30 -7.64 2.92 13.06
CA ASP A 30 -8.77 3.03 14.02
C ASP A 30 -8.56 4.24 14.93
N ARG A 31 -8.63 5.42 14.31
CA ARG A 31 -8.40 6.69 14.98
C ARG A 31 -9.64 7.58 14.84
N PRO A 32 -10.66 7.36 15.70
CA PRO A 32 -11.88 8.14 15.60
C PRO A 32 -11.59 9.65 15.84
N LYS A 33 -12.40 10.54 15.22
CA LYS A 33 -13.65 10.21 14.49
C LYS A 33 -13.44 9.91 13.00
N ALA A 34 -12.37 10.37 12.39
CA ALA A 34 -12.23 10.41 10.94
C ALA A 34 -11.05 9.60 10.41
N ASN A 35 -10.25 8.99 11.28
CA ASN A 35 -9.03 8.28 10.86
C ASN A 35 -7.98 9.22 10.24
N ALA A 36 -7.98 10.49 10.65
CA ALA A 36 -6.93 11.45 10.26
C ALA A 36 -5.61 11.03 10.93
N ILE A 37 -4.48 11.31 10.29
CA ILE A 37 -3.16 10.83 10.70
C ILE A 37 -2.31 12.01 11.17
N ASP A 38 -1.74 11.84 12.37
CA ASP A 38 -0.76 12.76 12.96
C ASP A 38 0.65 12.16 12.94
N UNK A 39 1.62 12.85 13.27
CA UNK A 39 2.92 12.43 13.21
C UNK A 39 3.18 11.23 13.96
N LYS A 40 2.50 11.04 15.19
CA LYS A 40 2.68 9.87 16.05
C LYS A 40 2.09 8.60 15.41
N THR A 41 0.90 8.72 14.84
CA THR A 41 0.24 7.63 14.13
C THR A 41 1.04 7.25 12.88
N SER A 42 1.55 8.23 12.15
CA SER A 42 2.39 7.98 10.96
C SER A 42 3.64 7.18 11.33
N ARG A 43 4.34 7.56 12.40
CA ARG A 43 5.51 6.82 12.89
C ARG A 43 5.15 5.38 13.29
N LEU A 44 4.01 5.22 13.98
CA LEU A 44 3.53 3.88 14.35
C LEU A 44 3.26 3.03 13.10
N MET A 45 2.62 3.61 12.08
CA MET A 45 2.38 2.91 10.81
C MET A 45 3.71 2.53 10.14
N GLY A 46 4.70 3.42 10.21
CA GLY A 46 6.05 3.13 9.68
C GLY A 46 6.68 1.91 10.33
N GLU A 47 6.56 1.81 11.65
CA GLU A 47 7.07 0.63 12.36
C GLU A 47 6.30 -0.65 12.01
N VAL A 48 4.97 -0.54 11.87
CA VAL A 48 4.13 -1.66 11.42
C VAL A 48 4.58 -2.14 10.04
N PHE A 49 4.68 -1.24 9.09
CA PHE A 49 5.05 -1.61 7.71
C PHE A 49 6.50 -2.08 7.62
N ARG A 50 7.39 -1.54 8.43
CA ARG A 50 8.76 -2.06 8.55
C ARG A 50 8.77 -3.51 9.08
N UNK A 51 8.02 -3.76 9.97
CA UNK A 51 7.91 -4.97 10.48
C UNK A 51 7.27 -5.86 9.60
N PHE A 52 6.34 -5.50 8.84
CA PHE A 52 5.73 -6.27 7.76
C PHE A 52 6.75 -6.58 6.64
N ARG A 53 7.40 -5.57 6.15
CA ARG A 53 8.43 -5.72 5.11
C ARG A 53 9.51 -6.77 5.49
N ASP A 54 9.92 -6.75 6.72
CA ASP A 54 11.04 -7.57 7.21
C ASP A 54 10.58 -8.96 7.71
N SER A 55 9.27 -9.23 7.67
CA SER A 55 8.69 -10.48 8.16
C SER A 55 8.99 -11.69 7.27
N UNK A 56 9.19 -12.48 7.75
CA UNK A 56 9.36 -13.66 7.16
C UNK A 56 8.14 -14.37 6.95
N ILE A 57 7.12 -14.18 7.64
CA ILE A 57 5.82 -14.87 7.56
C ILE A 57 4.83 -14.17 6.62
N UNK A 58 4.50 -12.86 6.73
CA UNK A 58 3.66 -12.13 6.04
C UNK A 58 4.15 -12.01 4.70
N ARG A 59 3.37 -12.31 3.69
CA ARG A 59 3.64 -12.26 2.26
C ARG A 59 2.85 -11.15 1.57
N VAL A 60 1.79 -10.66 2.18
CA VAL A 60 0.89 -9.64 1.62
C VAL A 60 0.29 -8.83 2.77
N GLY A 61 0.14 -7.52 2.56
CA GLY A 61 -0.53 -6.65 3.53
C GLY A 61 -1.88 -6.18 3.00
N ILE A 62 -2.82 -5.97 3.92
CA ILE A 62 -4.09 -5.31 3.64
C ILE A 62 -4.16 -4.08 4.54
N LEU A 63 -4.45 -2.94 3.95
CA LEU A 63 -4.68 -1.70 4.69
C LEU A 63 -6.13 -1.29 4.54
N THR A 64 -6.82 -1.13 5.66
CA THR A 64 -8.21 -0.67 5.71
C THR A 64 -8.40 0.27 6.90
N ALA A 65 -9.64 0.67 7.18
CA ALA A 65 -9.92 1.53 8.32
C ALA A 65 -11.22 1.14 9.01
N ALA A 66 -11.32 1.46 10.28
CA ALA A 66 -12.50 1.24 11.10
C ALA A 66 -13.54 2.32 10.84
N GLY A 67 -14.74 1.93 11.06
CA GLY A 67 -15.88 2.85 10.95
C GLY A 67 -16.59 2.80 9.58
N UNK A 68 -17.47 3.55 9.56
CA UNK A 68 -18.31 3.43 8.49
C UNK A 68 -18.15 4.45 7.47
N LYS A 69 -17.68 5.61 7.81
CA LYS A 69 -17.70 6.80 6.95
C LYS A 69 -16.35 7.08 6.29
N PHE A 70 -15.26 6.95 7.03
CA PHE A 70 -13.92 7.35 6.57
C PHE A 70 -13.00 6.15 6.42
N PHE A 71 -12.29 6.10 5.30
CA PHE A 71 -11.01 5.39 5.24
C PHE A 71 -9.95 6.28 5.91
N CYS A 72 -9.63 7.41 5.31
CA CYS A 72 -8.67 8.36 5.86
C CYS A 72 -8.76 9.69 5.10
N PRO A 73 -8.94 10.82 5.79
CA PRO A 73 -8.96 12.13 5.15
C PRO A 73 -7.56 12.75 4.99
N GLY A 74 -6.52 12.05 5.45
CA GLY A 74 -5.14 12.54 5.39
C GLY A 74 -4.66 13.14 6.69
N TRP A 75 -3.90 14.21 6.60
CA TRP A 75 -3.25 14.87 7.73
C TRP A 75 -4.26 15.38 8.76
N ASP A 76 -3.92 15.22 10.05
CA ASP A 76 -4.77 15.72 11.14
C ASP A 76 -4.55 17.22 11.34
N LEU A 77 -5.44 18.01 10.74
CA LEU A 77 -5.37 19.47 10.81
C LEU A 77 -5.48 20.02 12.24
N LYS A 78 -6.09 19.25 13.17
CA LYS A 78 -6.14 19.64 14.57
C LYS A 78 -4.78 19.44 15.24
N ALA A 79 -4.12 18.34 14.94
CA ALA A 79 -2.75 18.10 15.40
C ALA A 79 -1.81 19.16 14.80
N ALA A 80 -2.00 19.50 13.52
CA ALA A 80 -1.25 20.58 12.86
C ALA A 80 -1.40 21.91 13.59
N ALA A 81 -2.60 22.26 13.94
CA ALA A 81 -2.85 23.47 14.72
C ALA A 81 -2.24 23.43 16.13
N UNK A 82 -1.82 22.23 16.33
CA UNK A 82 -1.25 22.05 17.55
C UNK A 82 0.19 21.92 17.55
N GLY A 83 0.67 22.08 16.57
CA GLY A 83 2.13 22.11 16.48
C GLY A 83 2.78 20.97 15.67
N ASP A 84 2.01 20.01 15.20
CA ASP A 84 2.50 18.97 14.30
C ASP A 84 2.75 19.59 12.91
N ALA A 85 4.01 19.68 12.50
CA ALA A 85 4.33 20.31 11.20
C ALA A 85 4.10 19.37 10.00
N UNK A 86 3.67 19.84 9.13
CA UNK A 86 3.47 19.15 7.94
C UNK A 86 4.68 18.57 7.34
N ASP A 87 5.78 19.28 7.48
CA ASP A 87 7.12 18.87 7.08
C ASP A 87 7.90 18.21 8.23
N GLY A 88 7.26 17.79 9.28
CA GLY A 88 7.85 17.09 10.43
C GLY A 88 8.25 15.65 10.09
N ASP A 89 9.06 15.05 11.00
CA ASP A 89 9.50 13.65 10.84
C ASP A 89 8.34 12.64 10.93
N UNK A 90 7.88 12.13 9.87
CA UNK A 90 6.91 11.24 9.75
C UNK A 90 7.33 9.93 10.05
N GLY A 91 8.60 9.61 10.29
CA GLY A 91 9.16 8.30 10.61
C GLY A 91 9.72 7.56 9.40
N VAL A 92 10.09 6.28 9.62
CA VAL A 92 10.86 5.48 8.64
C VAL A 92 10.16 5.28 7.27
N GLY A 93 8.87 5.45 7.22
CA GLY A 93 8.09 5.25 5.99
C GLY A 93 7.43 6.53 5.46
N GLY A 94 7.76 7.67 6.03
CA GLY A 94 7.12 8.94 5.65
C GLY A 94 5.68 8.99 6.11
N PHE A 95 4.91 9.91 5.56
CA PHE A 95 3.50 10.07 5.94
C PHE A 95 2.73 8.76 5.69
N GLY A 96 1.97 8.34 6.70
CA GLY A 96 1.20 7.08 6.64
C GLY A 96 2.07 5.82 6.70
N GLY A 97 3.38 6.00 6.92
CA GLY A 97 4.29 4.89 7.20
C GLY A 97 4.69 4.02 6.01
N ILE A 98 4.23 4.34 4.81
CA ILE A 98 4.45 3.47 3.64
C ILE A 98 4.95 4.24 2.41
N GLN A 99 4.71 5.54 2.33
CA GLN A 99 5.02 6.32 1.12
C GLN A 99 6.50 6.30 0.78
N GLU A 100 7.35 6.35 1.80
CA GLU A 100 8.80 6.48 1.65
C GLU A 100 9.57 5.27 2.18
N LEU A 101 8.86 4.20 2.57
CA LEU A 101 9.51 3.02 3.16
C LEU A 101 10.35 2.31 2.10
N PRO A 102 11.68 2.29 2.24
CA PRO A 102 12.54 1.68 1.22
C PRO A 102 12.33 0.17 1.15
N HIS A 103 12.49 -0.36 -0.04
CA HIS A 103 12.45 -1.81 -0.31
C HIS A 103 11.16 -2.50 0.13
N MET A 104 10.02 -1.80 0.07
CA MET A 104 8.70 -2.40 0.36
C MET A 104 8.30 -3.29 -0.84
N ASN A 105 8.81 -4.49 -0.83
CA ASN A 105 8.60 -5.48 -1.89
C ASN A 105 7.48 -6.49 -1.60
N UNK A 106 6.64 -6.38 -0.50
CA UNK A 106 5.57 -7.09 -0.22
C UNK A 106 4.45 -6.40 -0.71
N PRO A 107 3.62 -7.21 -1.53
CA PRO A 107 2.38 -6.60 -2.01
C PRO A 107 1.46 -6.05 -0.90
N UNK A 108 0.73 -4.82 -1.09
CA UNK A 108 -0.11 -4.21 -0.26
C UNK A 108 -1.37 -4.01 -0.93
N ILE A 109 -2.55 -4.40 -0.47
CA ILE A 109 -3.92 -4.14 -0.93
C ILE A 109 -4.53 -3.05 -0.06
N ALA A 110 -5.05 -1.99 -0.66
CA ALA A 110 -5.86 -1.00 0.07
C ALA A 110 -7.34 -1.38 -0.08
N ALA A 111 -8.04 -1.55 1.05
CA ALA A 111 -9.48 -1.81 1.08
C ALA A 111 -10.16 -0.55 1.61
N ILE A 112 -10.65 0.27 0.68
CA ILE A 112 -11.13 1.63 0.94
C ILE A 112 -12.62 1.57 1.32
N ASN A 113 -12.88 1.70 2.61
CA ASN A 113 -14.24 1.55 3.19
C ASN A 113 -15.08 2.82 3.19
N GLY A 114 -14.53 3.95 2.73
CA GLY A 114 -15.26 5.22 2.76
C GLY A 114 -14.45 6.37 2.19
N ILE A 115 -14.59 7.55 2.78
CA ILE A 115 -13.91 8.77 2.33
C ILE A 115 -12.39 8.58 2.38
N CYS A 116 -11.74 8.82 1.25
CA CYS A 116 -10.31 8.63 1.06
C CYS A 116 -9.77 9.87 0.35
N CYS A 117 -9.19 10.82 1.08
CA CYS A 117 -8.76 12.06 0.45
C CYS A 117 -7.46 12.59 1.02
N GLY A 118 -6.86 13.52 0.32
CA GLY A 118 -5.59 14.11 0.73
C GLY A 118 -4.54 13.03 0.95
N GLY A 119 -3.81 13.13 2.06
CA GLY A 119 -2.83 12.12 2.46
C GLY A 119 -3.39 10.70 2.55
N GLY A 120 -4.71 10.55 2.80
CA GLY A 120 -5.36 9.23 2.77
C GLY A 120 -5.33 8.61 1.38
N LEU A 121 -5.58 9.41 0.34
CA LEU A 121 -5.46 8.94 -1.04
C LEU A 121 -3.98 8.67 -1.38
N GLU A 122 -3.06 9.46 -0.87
CA GLU A 122 -1.62 9.24 -1.07
C GLU A 122 -1.16 7.90 -0.49
N ILE A 123 -1.69 7.54 0.70
CA ILE A 123 -1.42 6.24 1.31
C ILE A 123 -1.98 5.11 0.43
N ALA A 124 -3.21 5.28 -0.08
CA ALA A 124 -3.81 4.30 -0.99
C ALA A 124 -2.98 4.13 -2.28
N LEU A 125 -2.47 5.25 -2.83
CA LEU A 125 -1.60 5.24 -4.02
C LEU A 125 -0.24 4.55 -3.76
N SER A 126 0.12 4.35 -2.50
CA SER A 126 1.34 3.63 -2.11
C SER A 126 1.10 2.11 -2.03
N CYS A 127 -0.15 1.68 -2.10
CA CYS A 127 -0.52 0.26 -2.22
C CYS A 127 -0.54 -0.16 -3.69
N ASP A 128 -0.52 -1.46 -3.92
CA ASP A 128 -0.41 -2.02 -5.29
C ASP A 128 -1.77 -2.27 -5.93
N ILE A 129 -2.77 -2.58 -5.11
CA ILE A 129 -4.14 -2.92 -5.54
C ILE A 129 -5.09 -2.12 -4.66
N ILE A 130 -6.10 -1.50 -5.28
CA ILE A 130 -7.09 -0.71 -4.55
C ILE A 130 -8.49 -1.29 -4.78
N LEU A 131 -9.11 -1.74 -3.70
CA LEU A 131 -10.50 -2.15 -3.66
C LEU A 131 -11.31 -1.06 -2.97
N ALA A 132 -12.53 -0.81 -3.40
CA ALA A 132 -13.34 0.26 -2.81
C ALA A 132 -14.76 -0.21 -2.53
N ALA A 133 -15.32 0.27 -1.43
CA ALA A 133 -16.77 0.17 -1.19
C ALA A 133 -17.49 1.07 -2.18
N GLU A 134 -18.75 0.71 -2.52
CA GLU A 134 -19.58 1.51 -3.43
C GLU A 134 -19.71 2.97 -2.98
N GLU A 135 -19.68 3.20 -1.67
CA GLU A 135 -19.82 4.54 -1.06
C GLU A 135 -18.51 5.31 -0.95
N ALA A 136 -17.40 4.70 -1.34
CA ALA A 136 -16.09 5.36 -1.23
C ALA A 136 -16.01 6.56 -2.18
N THR A 137 -15.36 7.61 -1.70
CA THR A 137 -15.11 8.82 -2.49
C THR A 137 -13.66 9.23 -2.33
N PHE A 138 -13.14 9.90 -3.36
CA PHE A 138 -11.73 10.24 -3.46
C PHE A 138 -11.56 11.70 -3.88
N ALA A 139 -10.57 12.39 -3.31
CA ALA A 139 -10.21 13.75 -3.68
C ALA A 139 -8.80 14.08 -3.24
N LEU A 140 -8.24 15.12 -3.84
CA LEU A 140 -7.01 15.76 -3.39
C LEU A 140 -7.30 17.24 -3.15
N PRO A 141 -7.90 17.56 -1.97
CA PRO A 141 -8.41 18.91 -1.72
C PRO A 141 -7.34 19.89 -1.22
N GLU A 142 -6.08 19.53 -1.27
CA GLU A 142 -4.96 20.36 -0.78
C GLU A 142 -4.95 21.75 -1.38
N ILE A 143 -5.32 21.88 -2.66
CA ILE A 143 -5.42 23.19 -3.34
C ILE A 143 -6.36 24.16 -2.57
N LYS A 144 -7.38 23.62 -1.91
CA LYS A 144 -8.36 24.45 -1.17
C LYS A 144 -7.82 24.93 0.19
N SER A 145 -6.74 24.32 0.68
CA SER A 145 -6.06 24.76 1.88
C SER A 145 -4.71 25.44 1.60
N GLY A 146 -4.39 25.64 0.32
CA GLY A 146 -3.17 26.34 -0.09
C GLY A 146 -1.90 25.48 0.06
N THR A 147 -2.07 24.15 0.02
CA THR A 147 -0.96 23.22 0.13
C THR A 147 -0.87 22.35 -1.12
N VAL A 148 0.22 21.59 -1.23
CA VAL A 148 0.45 20.66 -2.34
C VAL A 148 0.18 19.22 -1.84
N ALA A 149 -0.45 18.41 -2.67
CA ALA A 149 -0.55 16.97 -2.44
C ALA A 149 0.78 16.36 -2.90
N ASP A 150 1.73 16.24 -2.00
CA ASP A 150 3.14 15.95 -2.33
C ASP A 150 3.29 14.66 -3.14
N ALA A 151 2.98 13.53 -2.54
CA ALA A 151 3.13 12.21 -3.20
C ALA A 151 2.12 12.04 -4.33
N ALA A 152 0.90 12.55 -4.16
CA ALA A 152 -0.13 12.39 -5.19
C ALA A 152 0.18 13.18 -6.46
N SER A 153 0.81 14.37 -6.34
CA SER A 153 1.23 15.14 -7.52
C SER A 153 2.24 14.38 -8.37
N ILE A 154 3.03 13.50 -7.73
CA ILE A 154 4.00 12.64 -8.41
C ILE A 154 3.31 11.38 -8.96
N LYS A 155 2.49 10.73 -8.14
CA LYS A 155 1.94 9.38 -8.42
C LYS A 155 0.69 9.42 -9.31
N LEU A 156 -0.27 10.32 -9.02
CA LEU A 156 -1.59 10.24 -9.67
C LEU A 156 -1.52 10.38 -11.19
N PRO A 157 -0.72 11.35 -11.75
CA PRO A 157 -0.62 11.45 -13.21
C PRO A 157 0.02 10.25 -13.90
N LYS A 158 0.69 9.37 -13.14
CA LYS A 158 1.26 8.13 -13.65
C LYS A 158 0.29 6.94 -13.53
N ARG A 159 -0.83 7.10 -12.82
CA ARG A 159 -1.76 6.00 -12.50
C ARG A 159 -3.09 6.09 -13.23
N ILE A 160 -3.55 7.33 -13.55
CA ILE A 160 -4.81 7.57 -14.27
C ILE A 160 -4.53 8.56 -15.41
N PRO A 161 -5.48 8.74 -16.36
CA PRO A 161 -5.25 9.70 -17.46
C PRO A 161 -4.83 11.07 -16.96
N TYR A 162 -3.81 11.65 -17.59
CA TYR A 162 -3.16 12.90 -17.17
C TYR A 162 -4.15 14.02 -16.90
N HIS A 163 -5.09 14.25 -17.85
CA HIS A 163 -6.03 15.39 -17.72
C HIS A 163 -7.00 15.19 -16.56
N ILE A 164 -7.37 13.93 -16.24
CA ILE A 164 -8.22 13.62 -15.09
C ILE A 164 -7.43 13.87 -13.78
N ALA A 165 -6.19 13.40 -13.73
CA ALA A 165 -5.33 13.63 -12.58
C ALA A 165 -5.13 15.13 -12.32
N MET A 166 -4.84 15.90 -13.37
CA MET A 166 -4.65 17.35 -13.26
C MET A 166 -5.92 18.07 -12.84
N GLU A 167 -7.08 17.65 -13.36
CA GLU A 167 -8.35 18.23 -12.93
C GLU A 167 -8.57 17.99 -11.43
N MET A 168 -8.34 16.76 -10.95
CA MET A 168 -8.48 16.45 -9.51
C MET A 168 -7.53 17.28 -8.66
N LEU A 169 -6.26 17.38 -9.07
CA LEU A 169 -5.23 18.11 -8.32
C LEU A 169 -5.48 19.62 -8.30
N ILE A 170 -5.86 20.21 -9.45
CA ILE A 170 -5.99 21.67 -9.59
C ILE A 170 -7.32 22.18 -9.04
N THR A 171 -8.39 21.38 -9.15
CA THR A 171 -9.72 21.80 -8.68
C THR A 171 -10.07 21.28 -7.29
N GLY A 172 -9.40 20.19 -6.85
CA GLY A 172 -9.76 19.52 -5.61
C GLY A 172 -11.12 18.85 -5.67
N ARG A 173 -11.62 18.53 -6.89
CA ARG A 173 -12.94 17.90 -7.01
C ARG A 173 -12.96 16.48 -6.52
N TRP A 174 -14.11 16.04 -6.10
CA TRP A 174 -14.35 14.67 -5.64
C TRP A 174 -14.73 13.77 -6.81
N ILE A 175 -14.34 12.51 -6.72
CA ILE A 175 -14.83 11.45 -7.59
C ILE A 175 -15.40 10.31 -6.71
N ASP A 176 -16.41 9.64 -7.22
CA ASP A 176 -16.99 8.48 -6.54
C ASP A 176 -16.25 7.18 -6.94
N ALA A 177 -16.64 6.06 -6.34
CA ALA A 177 -16.00 4.78 -6.61
C ALA A 177 -16.15 4.36 -8.08
N SER A 178 -17.31 4.66 -8.69
CA SER A 178 -17.57 4.34 -10.10
C SER A 178 -16.62 5.09 -11.03
N GLU A 179 -16.44 6.40 -10.80
CA GLU A 179 -15.50 7.19 -11.59
C GLU A 179 -14.05 6.73 -11.35
N ALA A 180 -13.69 6.46 -10.10
CA ALA A 180 -12.34 5.95 -9.76
C ALA A 180 -12.05 4.63 -10.48
N HIS A 181 -13.04 3.74 -10.54
CA HIS A 181 -12.91 2.48 -11.26
C HIS A 181 -12.79 2.70 -12.77
N ARG A 182 -13.61 3.60 -13.33
CA ARG A 182 -13.58 3.93 -14.77
C ARG A 182 -12.19 4.37 -15.22
N TRP A 183 -11.50 5.16 -14.39
CA TRP A 183 -10.16 5.69 -14.73
C TRP A 183 -9.01 4.76 -14.35
N GLY A 184 -9.31 3.60 -13.74
CA GLY A 184 -8.30 2.62 -13.37
C GLY A 184 -7.62 2.89 -12.03
N LEU A 185 -8.14 3.81 -11.24
CA LEU A 185 -7.63 4.05 -9.88
C LEU A 185 -8.01 2.91 -8.94
N VAL A 186 -9.24 2.39 -9.09
CA VAL A 186 -9.80 1.32 -8.26
C VAL A 186 -9.94 0.04 -9.10
N ASN A 187 -9.44 -1.07 -8.58
CA ASN A 187 -9.48 -2.37 -9.28
C ASN A 187 -10.90 -2.97 -9.26
N HIS A 188 -11.57 -2.95 -8.11
CA HIS A 188 -12.91 -3.53 -7.94
C HIS A 188 -13.73 -2.70 -6.97
N ILE A 189 -15.04 -2.59 -7.27
CA ILE A 189 -16.03 -1.94 -6.40
C ILE A 189 -16.87 -3.04 -5.74
N LEU A 190 -17.08 -2.97 -4.46
CA LEU A 190 -17.79 -3.96 -3.66
C LEU A 190 -18.83 -3.29 -2.77
N LYS A 191 -19.88 -4.03 -2.43
CA LYS A 191 -20.71 -3.64 -1.28
C LYS A 191 -19.83 -3.59 -0.04
N LYS A 192 -20.08 -2.64 0.83
CA LYS A 192 -19.23 -2.38 2.02
C LYS A 192 -19.03 -3.64 2.86
N GLU A 193 -20.09 -4.41 3.08
CA GLU A 193 -20.04 -5.64 3.87
C GLU A 193 -19.22 -6.76 3.23
N SER A 194 -18.95 -6.66 1.93
CA SER A 194 -18.16 -7.66 1.18
C SER A 194 -16.70 -7.23 0.99
N LEU A 195 -16.38 -5.97 1.26
CA LEU A 195 -15.07 -5.39 0.93
C LEU A 195 -13.92 -6.12 1.62
N LEU A 196 -14.00 -6.28 2.93
CA LEU A 196 -12.91 -6.93 3.67
C LEU A 196 -12.76 -8.40 3.29
N LYS A 197 -13.89 -9.09 3.10
CA LYS A 197 -13.86 -10.50 2.66
C LYS A 197 -13.16 -10.63 1.31
N LYS A 198 -13.47 -9.74 0.35
CA LYS A 198 -12.80 -9.76 -0.97
C LYS A 198 -11.31 -9.50 -0.83
N ALA A 199 -10.91 -8.52 0.00
CA ALA A 199 -9.50 -8.21 0.24
C ALA A 199 -8.78 -9.41 0.84
N LEU A 200 -9.38 -10.08 1.83
CA LEU A 200 -8.79 -11.27 2.48
C LEU A 200 -8.65 -12.43 1.49
N ASN A 201 -9.66 -12.68 0.66
CA ASN A 201 -9.59 -13.74 -0.36
C ASN A 201 -8.47 -13.45 -1.37
N MET A 202 -8.41 -12.22 -1.87
CA MET A 202 -7.35 -11.81 -2.79
C MET A 202 -5.96 -11.93 -2.13
N ALA A 203 -5.85 -11.52 -0.87
CA ALA A 203 -4.60 -11.65 -0.12
C ALA A 203 -4.19 -13.13 0.03
N GLN A 204 -5.15 -14.01 0.27
CA GLN A 204 -4.88 -15.45 0.39
C GLN A 204 -4.35 -16.00 -0.95
N ASP A 205 -4.98 -15.60 -2.07
CA ASP A 205 -4.53 -16.03 -3.41
C ASP A 205 -3.10 -15.53 -3.68
N ILE A 206 -2.83 -14.26 -3.36
CA ILE A 206 -1.49 -13.68 -3.50
C ILE A 206 -0.48 -14.42 -2.61
N ALA A 207 -0.85 -14.67 -1.36
CA ALA A 207 0.04 -15.33 -0.39
C ALA A 207 0.38 -16.77 -0.78
N ASN A 208 -0.48 -17.42 -1.56
CA ASN A 208 -0.23 -18.77 -2.10
C ASN A 208 0.69 -18.75 -3.32
N GLY A 209 0.92 -17.59 -3.89
CA GLY A 209 1.80 -17.42 -5.04
C GLY A 209 3.29 -17.34 -4.66
N PRO A 210 4.16 -17.23 -5.67
CA PRO A 210 5.62 -17.22 -5.47
C PRO A 210 6.12 -15.89 -4.91
N PRO A 211 6.52 -15.84 -3.62
CA PRO A 211 6.86 -14.56 -2.98
C PRO A 211 8.09 -13.88 -3.58
N LEU A 212 9.07 -14.65 -4.02
CA LEU A 212 10.29 -14.08 -4.60
C LEU A 212 10.02 -13.42 -5.95
N VAL A 213 9.08 -13.99 -6.74
CA VAL A 213 8.65 -13.40 -8.02
C VAL A 213 7.94 -12.06 -7.75
N MET A 214 7.03 -12.01 -6.79
CA MET A 214 6.31 -10.78 -6.44
C MET A 214 7.27 -9.68 -5.99
N SER A 215 8.26 -10.03 -5.16
CA SER A 215 9.29 -9.09 -4.72
C SER A 215 10.10 -8.55 -5.91
N ALA A 216 10.47 -9.43 -6.85
CA ALA A 216 11.21 -9.02 -8.04
C ALA A 216 10.37 -8.10 -8.92
N ILE A 217 9.09 -8.43 -9.14
CA ILE A 217 8.17 -7.57 -9.92
C ILE A 217 8.12 -6.17 -9.30
N LYS A 218 7.94 -6.08 -7.99
CA LYS A 218 7.82 -4.77 -7.32
C LYS A 218 9.11 -3.96 -7.41
N GLU A 219 10.27 -4.60 -7.23
CA GLU A 219 11.54 -3.90 -7.38
C GLU A 219 11.73 -3.40 -8.82
N VAL A 220 11.47 -4.26 -9.82
CA VAL A 220 11.60 -3.89 -11.24
C VAL A 220 10.69 -2.71 -11.57
N VAL A 221 9.41 -2.77 -11.16
CA VAL A 221 8.44 -1.69 -11.42
C VAL A 221 8.91 -0.37 -10.78
N ARG A 222 9.32 -0.42 -9.52
CA ARG A 222 9.79 0.78 -8.80
C ARG A 222 11.03 1.38 -9.47
N GLU A 223 12.02 0.56 -9.80
CA GLU A 223 13.25 1.03 -10.41
C GLU A 223 13.03 1.55 -11.84
N SER A 224 11.96 1.10 -12.50
CA SER A 224 11.64 1.53 -13.86
C SER A 224 10.96 2.90 -13.92
N GLU A 225 10.41 3.41 -12.82
CA GLU A 225 9.61 4.65 -12.84
C GLU A 225 10.35 5.86 -13.42
N ASP A 226 11.66 5.96 -13.16
CA ASP A 226 12.47 7.10 -13.56
C ASP A 226 13.66 6.69 -14.45
N SER A 227 13.60 5.51 -15.07
CA SER A 227 14.70 4.92 -15.85
C SER A 227 14.30 4.66 -17.30
N LYS A 228 15.28 4.67 -18.18
CA LYS A 228 15.06 4.24 -19.58
C LYS A 228 14.85 2.73 -19.63
N PHE A 229 13.97 2.29 -20.49
CA PHE A 229 13.62 0.87 -20.66
C PHE A 229 14.87 -0.02 -20.78
N GLN A 230 15.81 0.32 -21.69
CA GLN A 230 16.98 -0.53 -21.93
C GLN A 230 17.88 -0.63 -20.70
N ASP A 231 17.98 0.45 -19.91
CA ASP A 231 18.82 0.45 -18.71
C ASP A 231 18.25 -0.50 -17.66
N ILE A 232 16.94 -0.47 -17.45
CA ILE A 232 16.28 -1.39 -16.51
C ILE A 232 16.33 -2.83 -17.05
N LEU A 233 16.04 -3.03 -18.32
CA LEU A 233 16.12 -4.39 -18.91
C LEU A 233 17.51 -4.99 -18.71
N ASN A 234 18.56 -4.19 -18.92
CA ASN A 234 19.94 -4.63 -18.67
C ASN A 234 20.16 -5.03 -17.21
N LYS A 235 19.65 -4.22 -16.25
CA LYS A 235 19.76 -4.56 -14.83
C LYS A 235 19.06 -5.86 -14.48
N VAL A 236 17.87 -6.10 -15.07
CA VAL A 236 17.11 -7.34 -14.85
C VAL A 236 17.86 -8.54 -15.45
N THR A 237 18.25 -8.47 -16.72
CA THR A 237 18.88 -9.59 -17.42
C THR A 237 20.27 -9.91 -16.87
N LYS A 238 20.99 -8.93 -16.36
CA LYS A 238 22.31 -9.12 -15.72
C LYS A 238 22.21 -9.36 -14.22
N ARG A 239 21.00 -9.56 -13.69
CA ARG A 239 20.72 -9.85 -12.29
C ARG A 239 21.34 -8.80 -11.33
N GLN A 240 21.28 -7.53 -11.71
CA GLN A 240 21.84 -6.43 -10.89
C GLN A 240 20.86 -5.90 -9.87
N LEU A 241 19.58 -6.32 -9.93
CA LEU A 241 18.58 -6.00 -8.92
C LEU A 241 18.58 -7.12 -7.88
N HIS A 242 18.62 -6.75 -6.60
CA HIS A 242 18.76 -7.70 -5.50
C HIS A 242 17.69 -8.79 -5.50
N THR A 243 16.43 -8.41 -5.70
CA THR A 243 15.32 -9.38 -5.68
C THR A 243 15.35 -10.31 -6.90
N VAL A 244 15.78 -9.79 -8.06
CA VAL A 244 15.92 -10.59 -9.29
C VAL A 244 17.03 -11.61 -9.13
N ASP A 245 18.18 -11.18 -8.60
CA ASP A 245 19.30 -12.09 -8.36
C ASP A 245 18.91 -13.18 -7.36
N LYS A 246 18.27 -12.79 -6.27
CA LYS A 246 17.76 -13.74 -5.26
C LYS A 246 16.80 -14.75 -5.88
N LEU A 247 15.85 -14.30 -6.72
CA LEU A 247 14.88 -15.17 -7.39
C LEU A 247 15.58 -16.21 -8.27
N TYR A 248 16.50 -15.74 -9.12
CA TYR A 248 17.17 -16.65 -10.08
C TYR A 248 18.19 -17.59 -9.44
N GLY A 249 18.57 -17.33 -8.18
CA GLY A 249 19.40 -18.24 -7.39
C GLY A 249 18.62 -19.12 -6.38
N SER A 250 17.29 -19.11 -6.43
CA SER A 250 16.45 -19.69 -5.38
C SER A 250 16.03 -21.14 -5.63
N GLU A 251 15.67 -21.83 -4.54
CA GLU A 251 15.00 -23.14 -4.61
C GLU A 251 13.62 -23.01 -5.26
N ASP A 252 12.92 -21.89 -5.03
CA ASP A 252 11.59 -21.64 -5.57
C ASP A 252 11.59 -21.62 -7.11
N LEU A 253 12.65 -21.10 -7.75
CA LEU A 253 12.75 -21.15 -9.22
C LEU A 253 12.73 -22.61 -9.72
N LEU A 254 13.54 -23.47 -9.11
CA LEU A 254 13.59 -24.89 -9.47
C LEU A 254 12.26 -25.58 -9.16
N GLU A 255 11.65 -25.25 -8.03
CA GLU A 255 10.35 -25.79 -7.65
C GLU A 255 9.29 -25.48 -8.71
N GLY A 256 9.25 -24.24 -9.18
CA GLY A 256 8.29 -23.81 -10.22
C GLY A 256 8.46 -24.62 -11.50
N GLN A 257 9.69 -24.83 -11.92
CA GLN A 257 10.01 -25.63 -13.13
C GLN A 257 9.62 -27.10 -12.94
N ASN A 258 9.98 -27.68 -11.80
CA ASN A 258 9.69 -29.09 -11.52
C ASN A 258 8.19 -29.35 -11.40
N ALA A 259 7.48 -28.50 -10.65
CA ALA A 259 6.02 -28.60 -10.48
C ALA A 259 5.30 -28.58 -11.83
N PHE A 260 5.74 -27.67 -12.73
CA PHE A 260 5.18 -27.58 -14.08
C PHE A 260 5.37 -28.91 -14.86
N VAL A 261 6.59 -29.45 -14.87
CA VAL A 261 6.90 -30.71 -15.56
C VAL A 261 6.11 -31.88 -14.95
N GLU A 262 6.00 -31.90 -13.62
CA GLU A 262 5.32 -32.97 -12.88
C GLU A 262 3.80 -32.81 -12.85
N LYS A 263 3.27 -31.72 -13.38
CA LYS A 263 1.83 -31.40 -13.44
C LYS A 263 1.19 -31.39 -12.04
N ARG A 264 1.88 -30.79 -11.09
CA ARG A 264 1.39 -30.60 -9.72
C ARG A 264 1.49 -29.14 -9.31
N ASP A 265 0.81 -28.79 -8.24
CA ASP A 265 0.89 -27.43 -7.69
C ASP A 265 2.28 -27.23 -7.04
N PRO A 266 2.91 -26.08 -7.26
CA PRO A 266 4.19 -25.76 -6.63
C PRO A 266 4.03 -25.43 -5.13
N ILE A 267 5.10 -25.67 -4.36
CA ILE A 267 5.16 -25.35 -2.93
C ILE A 267 6.21 -24.25 -2.73
N TRP A 268 5.76 -23.02 -2.61
CA TRP A 268 6.64 -21.86 -2.50
C TRP A 268 7.16 -21.67 -1.08
N LYS A 269 8.48 -21.71 -0.91
CA LYS A 269 9.16 -21.57 0.40
C LYS A 269 9.71 -20.16 0.62
N GLY A 270 9.88 -19.37 -0.44
CA GLY A 270 10.48 -18.03 -0.35
C GLY A 270 12.00 -18.04 -0.23
N LYS A 271 12.66 -19.11 -0.69
CA LYS A 271 14.13 -19.25 -0.59
C LYS A 271 14.73 -19.99 -1.77
#